data_46ba4567292dfbdb15ae5c8b2c87f32a
#
_entry.id   46ba4567292dfbdb15ae5c8b2c87f32a
#
_cell.length_a   1.000
_cell.length_b   1.000
_cell.length_c   1.000
_cell.angle_alpha   90.00
_cell.angle_beta   90.00
_cell.angle_gamma   90.00
#
_symmetry.space_group_name_H-M   'P 1'
#
loop_
_entity.id
_entity.type
_entity.pdbx_description
1 polymer ?
#
loop_
_entity_poly.entity_id
_entity_poly.type
_entity_poly.pdbx_seq_one_letter_code
_entity_poly.pdbx_strand_id
1 'polypeptide(L)'
;MKIKSSSSHFAIPNPRGPMERKKRSITQLISQEAITNKILLLRGKKAMLDRDLAKLYGVTTGNLNKAVKRNIERFPEDFMFQLTKDEEESLRFQFGSLKRGQHTKYLPCVFTEQGVAMLSSVLRSKRAIQVNIAIMRVFVRLKEIISTHKELAYKLNELE
;
A
#
# COMPACT_ATOMS: atom_id res chain seq x y z
N MET A 1 16.08 -33.15 50.25
CA MET A 1 14.89 -32.68 49.67
C MET A 1 15.15 -31.71 48.51
N LYS A 2 14.71 -32.07 47.41
CA LYS A 2 15.15 -31.39 46.23
C LYS A 2 14.09 -30.57 45.63
N ILE A 3 14.29 -29.36 45.76
CA ILE A 3 13.54 -28.44 45.02
C ILE A 3 14.12 -28.43 43.64
N LYS A 4 13.49 -29.10 42.80
CA LYS A 4 13.70 -28.79 41.46
C LYS A 4 13.02 -27.50 41.17
N SER A 5 13.69 -26.48 41.41
CA SER A 5 13.47 -25.34 40.60
C SER A 5 13.86 -25.73 39.18
N SER A 6 13.14 -26.60 38.61
CA SER A 6 13.21 -26.67 37.20
C SER A 6 12.62 -25.40 36.73
N SER A 7 13.36 -24.42 36.83
CA SER A 7 13.30 -23.34 35.90
C SER A 7 13.46 -23.86 34.50
N SER A 8 12.65 -24.76 34.17
CA SER A 8 12.49 -25.13 32.82
C SER A 8 11.83 -23.99 32.08
N HIS A 9 12.47 -22.89 32.14
CA HIS A 9 12.31 -21.87 31.14
C HIS A 9 13.01 -22.37 29.89
N PHE A 10 12.68 -23.56 29.53
CA PHE A 10 12.93 -24.00 28.21
C PHE A 10 12.05 -23.12 27.36
N ALA A 11 12.67 -22.16 26.74
CA ALA A 11 12.05 -21.50 25.63
C ALA A 11 11.39 -22.55 24.79
N ILE A 12 10.07 -22.57 24.78
CA ILE A 12 9.31 -23.42 23.88
C ILE A 12 9.90 -23.19 22.51
N PRO A 13 10.48 -24.19 21.87
CA PRO A 13 11.04 -23.99 20.55
C PRO A 13 9.92 -23.43 19.69
N ASN A 14 10.12 -22.28 19.21
CA ASN A 14 9.19 -21.68 18.28
C ASN A 14 8.97 -22.71 17.19
N PRO A 15 7.74 -23.25 17.06
CA PRO A 15 7.47 -24.30 16.08
C PRO A 15 7.73 -23.87 14.65
N ARG A 16 8.11 -22.64 14.47
CA ARG A 16 8.47 -22.06 13.17
C ARG A 16 9.96 -21.86 13.13
N GLY A 17 10.64 -22.80 12.53
CA GLY A 17 12.09 -22.81 12.43
C GLY A 17 12.66 -21.63 11.63
N PRO A 18 14.00 -21.50 11.60
CA PRO A 18 14.71 -20.40 10.92
C PRO A 18 14.32 -20.20 9.46
N MET A 19 13.93 -21.25 8.77
CA MET A 19 13.51 -21.17 7.36
C MET A 19 12.18 -20.45 7.17
N GLU A 20 11.26 -20.59 8.12
CA GLU A 20 9.96 -19.92 8.04
C GLU A 20 10.07 -18.42 8.31
N ARG A 21 11.00 -18.03 9.17
CA ARG A 21 11.33 -16.62 9.38
C ARG A 21 11.94 -15.99 8.13
N LYS A 22 12.81 -16.72 7.43
CA LYS A 22 13.43 -16.26 6.19
C LYS A 22 12.41 -16.11 5.07
N LYS A 23 11.47 -17.05 4.94
CA LYS A 23 10.36 -16.98 3.98
C LYS A 23 9.46 -15.78 4.25
N ARG A 24 9.15 -15.48 5.50
CA ARG A 24 8.36 -14.29 5.88
C ARG A 24 9.07 -12.99 5.55
N SER A 25 10.36 -12.93 5.81
CA SER A 25 11.17 -11.75 5.51
C SER A 25 11.21 -11.48 4.00
N ILE A 26 11.39 -12.50 3.19
CA ILE A 26 11.39 -12.37 1.73
C ILE A 26 9.99 -11.99 1.22
N THR A 27 8.95 -12.60 1.74
CA THR A 27 7.56 -12.27 1.38
C THR A 27 7.21 -10.84 1.75
N GLN A 28 7.67 -10.35 2.91
CA GLN A 28 7.50 -8.96 3.31
C GLN A 28 8.25 -7.99 2.40
N LEU A 29 9.48 -8.32 2.01
CA LEU A 29 10.27 -7.50 1.09
C LEU A 29 9.63 -7.41 -0.29
N ILE A 30 9.20 -8.54 -0.84
CA ILE A 30 8.49 -8.61 -2.12
C ILE A 30 7.18 -7.81 -2.06
N SER A 31 6.43 -7.93 -0.96
CA SER A 31 5.20 -7.17 -0.74
C SER A 31 5.45 -5.66 -0.70
N GLN A 32 6.48 -5.20 0.00
CA GLN A 32 6.81 -3.78 0.07
C GLN A 32 7.23 -3.22 -1.27
N GLU A 33 8.07 -3.94 -2.00
CA GLU A 33 8.49 -3.55 -3.35
C GLU A 33 7.30 -3.51 -4.32
N ALA A 34 6.44 -4.52 -4.29
CA ALA A 34 5.23 -4.57 -5.09
C ALA A 34 4.30 -3.39 -4.78
N ILE A 35 4.14 -3.02 -3.52
CA ILE A 35 3.34 -1.87 -3.10
C ILE A 35 3.98 -0.57 -3.59
N THR A 36 5.28 -0.42 -3.41
CA THR A 36 6.02 0.80 -3.83
C THR A 36 5.82 1.05 -5.32
N ASN A 37 5.89 0.01 -6.14
CA ASN A 37 5.72 0.11 -7.58
C ASN A 37 4.29 0.49 -8.01
N LYS A 38 3.32 0.36 -7.13
CA LYS A 38 1.92 0.70 -7.39
C LYS A 38 1.50 2.06 -6.86
N ILE A 39 2.38 2.74 -6.14
CA ILE A 39 2.12 4.11 -5.69
C ILE A 39 2.46 5.07 -6.82
N LEU A 40 1.48 5.85 -7.22
CA LEU A 40 1.56 6.81 -8.32
C LEU A 40 1.47 8.23 -7.79
N LEU A 41 2.03 9.18 -8.51
CA LEU A 41 1.84 10.60 -8.22
C LEU A 41 0.74 11.14 -9.14
N LEU A 42 -0.40 11.47 -8.56
CA LEU A 42 -1.59 11.96 -9.26
C LEU A 42 -2.09 13.24 -8.59
N ARG A 43 -2.27 14.29 -9.36
CA ARG A 43 -2.68 15.62 -8.88
C ARG A 43 -1.80 16.12 -7.72
N GLY A 44 -0.49 15.84 -7.79
CA GLY A 44 0.47 16.21 -6.75
C GLY A 44 0.39 15.36 -5.48
N LYS A 45 -0.41 14.30 -5.47
CA LYS A 45 -0.58 13.41 -4.31
C LYS A 45 -0.15 12.00 -4.65
N LYS A 46 0.45 11.31 -3.68
CA LYS A 46 0.71 9.88 -3.79
C LYS A 46 -0.61 9.14 -3.64
N ALA A 47 -0.89 8.26 -4.59
CA ALA A 47 -2.16 7.56 -4.64
C ALA A 47 -1.99 6.16 -5.25
N MET A 48 -2.97 5.31 -5.03
CA MET A 48 -3.01 3.97 -5.59
C MET A 48 -4.34 3.76 -6.32
N LEU A 49 -4.27 3.03 -7.43
CA LEU A 49 -5.45 2.68 -8.22
C LEU A 49 -6.31 1.63 -7.51
N ASP A 50 -7.62 1.72 -7.69
CA ASP A 50 -8.59 0.76 -7.15
C ASP A 50 -8.28 -0.69 -7.55
N ARG A 51 -7.94 -0.94 -8.81
CA ARG A 51 -7.60 -2.29 -9.31
C ARG A 51 -6.34 -2.87 -8.63
N ASP A 52 -5.36 -2.03 -8.35
CA ASP A 52 -4.14 -2.47 -7.68
C ASP A 52 -4.40 -2.78 -6.21
N LEU A 53 -5.17 -1.93 -5.55
CA LEU A 53 -5.62 -2.17 -4.17
C LEU A 53 -6.47 -3.43 -4.07
N ALA A 54 -7.40 -3.63 -5.00
CA ALA A 54 -8.25 -4.81 -5.02
C ALA A 54 -7.43 -6.10 -5.10
N LYS A 55 -6.40 -6.13 -5.95
CA LYS A 55 -5.47 -7.26 -6.03
C LYS A 55 -4.75 -7.52 -4.72
N LEU A 56 -4.27 -6.49 -4.08
CA LEU A 56 -3.59 -6.62 -2.78
C LEU A 56 -4.52 -7.15 -1.70
N TYR A 57 -5.75 -6.64 -1.66
CA TYR A 57 -6.75 -7.10 -0.69
C TYR A 57 -7.34 -8.47 -1.02
N GLY A 58 -7.12 -8.98 -2.22
CA GLY A 58 -7.69 -10.25 -2.66
C GLY A 58 -9.19 -10.18 -2.93
N VAL A 59 -9.66 -9.04 -3.39
CA VAL A 59 -11.07 -8.82 -3.78
C VAL A 59 -11.14 -8.34 -5.22
N THR A 60 -12.33 -8.36 -5.81
CA THR A 60 -12.52 -7.78 -7.13
C THR A 60 -12.60 -6.26 -7.05
N THR A 61 -12.21 -5.57 -8.12
CA THR A 61 -12.32 -4.12 -8.19
C THR A 61 -13.77 -3.67 -8.00
N GLY A 62 -14.71 -4.41 -8.56
CA GLY A 62 -16.14 -4.14 -8.39
C GLY A 62 -16.59 -4.22 -6.93
N ASN A 63 -16.15 -5.23 -6.20
CA ASN A 63 -16.49 -5.37 -4.78
C ASN A 63 -15.86 -4.28 -3.93
N LEU A 64 -14.61 -3.92 -4.21
CA LEU A 64 -13.96 -2.78 -3.53
C LEU A 64 -14.77 -1.50 -3.74
N ASN A 65 -15.12 -1.19 -4.97
CA ASN A 65 -15.86 0.03 -5.29
C ASN A 65 -17.28 0.04 -4.73
N LYS A 66 -17.94 -1.12 -4.66
CA LYS A 66 -19.24 -1.24 -3.98
C LYS A 66 -19.14 -0.93 -2.50
N ALA A 67 -18.11 -1.46 -1.83
CA ALA A 67 -17.89 -1.19 -0.41
C ALA A 67 -17.64 0.29 -0.16
N VAL A 68 -16.87 0.94 -1.03
CA VAL A 68 -16.62 2.38 -0.95
C VAL A 68 -17.91 3.17 -1.17
N LYS A 69 -18.70 2.83 -2.17
CA LYS A 69 -19.99 3.50 -2.43
C LYS A 69 -20.97 3.41 -1.28
N ARG A 70 -21.02 2.27 -0.59
CA ARG A 70 -21.85 2.10 0.61
C ARG A 70 -21.40 2.97 1.78
N ASN A 71 -20.16 3.44 1.75
CA ASN A 71 -19.54 4.24 2.79
C ASN A 71 -18.95 5.53 2.22
N ILE A 72 -19.57 6.08 1.20
CA ILE A 72 -19.04 7.21 0.43
C ILE A 72 -18.74 8.43 1.29
N GLU A 73 -19.48 8.65 2.35
CA GLU A 73 -19.26 9.73 3.32
C GLU A 73 -17.88 9.69 3.99
N ARG A 74 -17.23 8.51 3.99
CA ARG A 74 -15.90 8.33 4.54
C ARG A 74 -14.78 8.68 3.57
N PHE A 75 -15.14 8.95 2.32
CA PHE A 75 -14.17 9.17 1.23
C PHE A 75 -14.38 10.53 0.58
N PRO A 76 -14.00 11.63 1.26
CA PRO A 76 -13.99 12.94 0.62
C PRO A 76 -12.96 12.99 -0.53
N GLU A 77 -12.99 14.07 -1.32
CA GLU A 77 -12.15 14.20 -2.53
C GLU A 77 -10.65 14.12 -2.29
N ASP A 78 -10.20 14.50 -1.13
CA ASP A 78 -8.79 14.38 -0.74
C ASP A 78 -8.41 12.96 -0.29
N PHE A 79 -9.38 12.07 -0.11
CA PHE A 79 -9.18 10.66 0.22
C PHE A 79 -9.31 9.76 -1.01
N MET A 80 -10.26 10.04 -1.86
CA MET A 80 -10.53 9.26 -3.07
C MET A 80 -11.10 10.15 -4.15
N PHE A 81 -10.67 9.95 -5.38
CA PHE A 81 -11.24 10.62 -6.54
C PHE A 81 -11.19 9.72 -7.77
N GLN A 82 -12.09 9.98 -8.70
CA GLN A 82 -12.12 9.28 -9.98
C GLN A 82 -11.24 10.00 -10.99
N LEU A 83 -10.45 9.27 -11.76
CA LEU A 83 -9.64 9.85 -12.83
C LEU A 83 -10.52 10.37 -13.96
N THR A 84 -10.08 11.44 -14.59
CA THR A 84 -10.65 11.89 -15.87
C THR A 84 -10.13 11.01 -17.01
N LYS A 85 -10.77 11.07 -18.17
CA LYS A 85 -10.31 10.36 -19.36
C LYS A 85 -8.88 10.74 -19.73
N ASP A 86 -8.54 12.01 -19.66
CA ASP A 86 -7.21 12.51 -19.99
C ASP A 86 -6.16 12.01 -19.01
N GLU A 87 -6.47 12.00 -17.72
CA GLU A 87 -5.59 11.45 -16.69
C GLU A 87 -5.35 9.95 -16.89
N GLU A 88 -6.39 9.21 -17.19
CA GLU A 88 -6.31 7.76 -17.43
C GLU A 88 -5.52 7.45 -18.70
N GLU A 89 -5.72 8.20 -19.76
CA GLU A 89 -4.97 8.08 -21.00
C GLU A 89 -3.50 8.39 -20.82
N SER A 90 -3.16 9.48 -20.10
CA SER A 90 -1.79 9.82 -19.74
C SER A 90 -1.11 8.71 -18.96
N LEU A 91 -1.84 8.10 -18.05
CA LEU A 91 -1.33 7.00 -17.23
C LEU A 91 -1.01 5.79 -18.09
N ARG A 92 -1.90 5.43 -19.01
CA ARG A 92 -1.67 4.33 -19.95
C ARG A 92 -0.48 4.59 -20.86
N PHE A 93 -0.36 5.80 -21.35
CA PHE A 93 0.74 6.22 -22.21
C PHE A 93 2.08 6.08 -21.47
N GLN A 94 2.12 6.54 -20.23
CA GLN A 94 3.32 6.50 -19.39
C GLN A 94 3.79 5.07 -19.10
N PHE A 95 2.88 4.10 -18.98
CA PHE A 95 3.19 2.71 -18.70
C PHE A 95 3.25 1.82 -19.94
N GLY A 96 3.20 2.40 -21.14
CA GLY A 96 3.38 1.66 -22.39
C GLY A 96 2.29 0.66 -22.73
N SER A 97 1.13 0.75 -22.07
CA SER A 97 0.02 -0.20 -22.25
C SER A 97 -1.05 0.29 -23.24
N LEU A 98 -0.72 1.28 -24.07
CA LEU A 98 -1.62 1.77 -25.10
C LEU A 98 -1.69 0.84 -26.29
N LYS A 99 -2.71 0.02 -26.32
CA LYS A 99 -3.24 -0.48 -27.58
C LYS A 99 -4.21 0.57 -28.11
N ARG A 100 -3.90 1.16 -29.27
CA ARG A 100 -4.80 2.08 -29.99
C ARG A 100 -6.20 1.50 -30.04
N GLY A 101 -7.21 2.27 -29.61
CA GLY A 101 -8.60 1.91 -29.73
C GLY A 101 -9.23 1.16 -28.56
N GLN A 102 -8.50 0.86 -27.51
CA GLN A 102 -9.10 0.34 -26.28
C GLN A 102 -9.53 1.50 -25.39
N HIS A 103 -10.80 1.87 -25.52
CA HIS A 103 -11.43 2.74 -24.53
C HIS A 103 -11.88 1.89 -23.35
N THR A 104 -11.28 2.11 -22.20
CA THR A 104 -11.85 1.57 -20.97
C THR A 104 -13.16 2.29 -20.70
N LYS A 105 -14.25 1.53 -20.70
CA LYS A 105 -15.58 2.03 -20.32
C LYS A 105 -15.63 2.50 -18.86
N TYR A 106 -14.60 2.18 -18.09
CA TYR A 106 -14.55 2.41 -16.66
C TYR A 106 -13.34 3.28 -16.32
N LEU A 107 -13.61 4.43 -15.72
CA LEU A 107 -12.55 5.31 -15.22
C LEU A 107 -12.16 4.90 -13.80
N PRO A 108 -10.88 4.60 -13.57
CA PRO A 108 -10.44 4.14 -12.25
C PRO A 108 -10.66 5.19 -11.17
N CYS A 109 -10.93 4.71 -9.96
CA CYS A 109 -10.82 5.51 -8.75
C CYS A 109 -9.42 5.36 -8.17
N VAL A 110 -8.92 6.41 -7.57
CA VAL A 110 -7.63 6.41 -6.88
C VAL A 110 -7.81 6.81 -5.42
N PHE A 111 -6.99 6.22 -4.57
CA PHE A 111 -7.03 6.42 -3.13
C PHE A 111 -5.70 7.02 -2.70
N THR A 112 -5.76 8.16 -2.05
CA THR A 112 -4.59 8.79 -1.42
C THR A 112 -4.18 8.00 -0.17
N GLU A 113 -3.10 8.38 0.48
CA GLU A 113 -2.69 7.79 1.75
C GLU A 113 -3.84 7.76 2.75
N GLN A 114 -4.54 8.88 2.90
CA GLN A 114 -5.70 8.97 3.79
C GLN A 114 -6.85 8.08 3.34
N GLY A 115 -7.07 7.96 2.04
CA GLY A 115 -8.09 7.08 1.48
C GLY A 115 -7.79 5.61 1.73
N VAL A 116 -6.53 5.19 1.56
CA VAL A 116 -6.11 3.82 1.87
C VAL A 116 -6.26 3.54 3.36
N ALA A 117 -5.87 4.49 4.22
CA ALA A 117 -6.08 4.36 5.66
C ALA A 117 -7.57 4.19 6.01
N MET A 118 -8.44 4.94 5.34
CA MET A 118 -9.89 4.84 5.55
C MET A 118 -10.47 3.51 5.07
N LEU A 119 -9.88 2.88 4.06
CA LEU A 119 -10.30 1.55 3.61
C LEU A 119 -10.24 0.51 4.71
N SER A 120 -9.40 0.69 5.73
CA SER A 120 -9.35 -0.20 6.89
C SER A 120 -10.64 -0.24 7.69
N SER A 121 -11.45 0.81 7.63
CA SER A 121 -12.77 0.86 8.27
C SER A 121 -13.87 0.15 7.48
N VAL A 122 -13.61 -0.15 6.21
CA VAL A 122 -14.57 -0.72 5.26
C VAL A 122 -14.23 -2.17 4.92
N LEU A 123 -12.94 -2.48 4.79
CA LEU A 123 -12.43 -3.81 4.51
C LEU A 123 -11.76 -4.37 5.77
N ARG A 124 -12.41 -5.36 6.40
CA ARG A 124 -12.02 -5.85 7.74
C ARG A 124 -11.49 -7.26 7.76
N SER A 125 -11.25 -7.89 6.62
CA SER A 125 -10.65 -9.22 6.59
C SER A 125 -9.23 -9.18 7.17
N LYS A 126 -8.76 -10.32 7.67
CA LYS A 126 -7.37 -10.43 8.16
C LYS A 126 -6.35 -10.02 7.12
N ARG A 127 -6.58 -10.40 5.87
CA ARG A 127 -5.73 -10.00 4.74
C ARG A 127 -5.75 -8.48 4.53
N ALA A 128 -6.92 -7.86 4.54
CA ALA A 128 -7.05 -6.41 4.37
C ALA A 128 -6.32 -5.64 5.47
N ILE A 129 -6.42 -6.10 6.71
CA ILE A 129 -5.69 -5.50 7.84
C ILE A 129 -4.18 -5.58 7.60
N GLN A 130 -3.66 -6.74 7.24
CA GLN A 130 -2.23 -6.94 6.99
C GLN A 130 -1.74 -6.11 5.80
N VAL A 131 -2.51 -6.06 4.73
CA VAL A 131 -2.20 -5.25 3.55
C VAL A 131 -2.18 -3.76 3.89
N ASN A 132 -3.16 -3.28 4.65
CA ASN A 132 -3.20 -1.88 5.08
C ASN A 132 -1.98 -1.50 5.92
N ILE A 133 -1.58 -2.36 6.84
CA ILE A 133 -0.37 -2.14 7.64
C ILE A 133 0.85 -2.03 6.73
N ALA A 134 0.99 -2.92 5.77
CA ALA A 134 2.09 -2.92 4.82
C ALA A 134 2.11 -1.65 3.97
N ILE A 135 0.95 -1.22 3.46
CA ILE A 135 0.84 -0.01 2.65
C ILE A 135 1.19 1.24 3.48
N MET A 136 0.68 1.34 4.69
CA MET A 136 0.98 2.48 5.58
C MET A 136 2.48 2.58 5.88
N ARG A 137 3.14 1.46 6.10
CA ARG A 137 4.60 1.42 6.31
C ARG A 137 5.37 1.91 5.09
N VAL A 138 4.91 1.56 3.88
CA VAL A 138 5.52 2.05 2.64
C VAL A 138 5.34 3.55 2.50
N PHE A 139 4.16 4.09 2.76
CA PHE A 139 3.93 5.54 2.71
C PHE A 139 4.82 6.30 3.69
N VAL A 140 4.96 5.81 4.92
CA VAL A 140 5.84 6.41 5.93
C VAL A 140 7.29 6.39 5.44
N ARG A 141 7.74 5.27 4.91
CA ARG A 141 9.11 5.13 4.38
C ARG A 141 9.39 6.09 3.23
N LEU A 142 8.44 6.27 2.32
CA LEU A 142 8.57 7.23 1.22
C LEU A 142 8.68 8.67 1.73
N LYS A 143 7.94 9.03 2.76
CA LYS A 143 8.06 10.35 3.41
C LYS A 143 9.43 10.56 4.03
N GLU A 144 9.97 9.56 4.69
CA GLU A 144 11.30 9.61 5.29
C GLU A 144 12.38 9.82 4.22
N ILE A 145 12.31 9.11 3.11
CA ILE A 145 13.24 9.24 2.00
C ILE A 145 13.20 10.66 1.43
N ILE A 146 12.02 11.21 1.19
CA ILE A 146 11.85 12.57 0.67
C ILE A 146 12.40 13.61 1.66
N SER A 147 12.12 13.45 2.93
CA SER A 147 12.62 14.34 3.98
C SER A 147 14.14 14.34 4.05
N THR A 148 14.77 13.17 3.98
CA THR A 148 16.23 13.03 3.94
C THR A 148 16.83 13.71 2.72
N HIS A 149 16.23 13.56 1.56
CA HIS A 149 16.67 14.24 0.35
C HIS A 149 16.61 15.78 0.45
N LYS A 150 15.57 16.30 1.05
CA LYS A 150 15.44 17.76 1.28
C LYS A 150 16.53 18.28 2.22
N GLU A 151 16.82 17.56 3.29
CA GLU A 151 17.90 17.92 4.22
C GLU A 151 19.27 17.92 3.54
N LEU A 152 19.55 16.90 2.73
CA LEU A 152 20.81 16.81 2.00
C LEU A 152 20.95 17.94 0.98
N ALA A 153 19.88 18.27 0.25
CA ALA A 153 19.88 19.36 -0.69
C ALA A 153 20.12 20.70 0.01
N TYR A 154 19.50 20.92 1.16
CA TYR A 154 19.69 22.11 1.98
C TYR A 154 21.15 22.23 2.45
N LYS A 155 21.72 21.18 2.98
CA LYS A 155 23.13 21.15 3.44
C LYS A 155 24.12 21.39 2.30
N LEU A 156 23.84 20.85 1.11
CA LEU A 156 24.68 21.10 -0.06
C LEU A 156 24.65 22.57 -0.51
N ASN A 157 23.51 23.23 -0.41
CA ASN A 157 23.39 24.66 -0.70
C ASN A 157 24.14 25.53 0.31
N GLU A 158 24.20 25.10 1.59
CA GLU A 158 24.98 25.81 2.62
C GLU A 158 26.48 25.72 2.40
N LEU A 159 26.96 24.72 1.67
CA LEU A 159 28.39 24.53 1.38
C LEU A 159 28.90 25.33 0.17
N GLU A 160 28.03 25.95 -0.58
CA GLU A 160 28.37 26.91 -1.65
C GLU A 160 28.42 28.34 -1.09
#